data_6da2ca3a37efc242ee12fb5faff1741b
#
_entry.id   6da2ca3a37efc242ee12fb5faff1741b
#
_cell.length_a   1.000
_cell.length_b   1.000
_cell.length_c   1.000
_cell.angle_alpha   90.00
_cell.angle_beta   90.00
_cell.angle_gamma   90.00
#
_symmetry.space_group_name_H-M   'P 1'
#
loop_
_entity.id
_entity.type
_entity.pdbx_description
1 polymer ?
#
loop_
_entity_poly.entity_id
_entity_poly.type
_entity_poly.pdbx_seq_one_letter_code
_entity_poly.pdbx_strand_id
1 'polypeptide(L)'
;MVLSLILQLSILWPVCRADFTPTAPLASYPKPWLGAHPAAVVTPGINVTLSCRAPQTAWRFALFKSGLVTPLLLRDVSVELAEFFLEEVTPAQGGSYHCRYRKTDWGPDVWSQSSNVLELLVTDQLPRPSLVALPGPVVAPGANVSLRCAGRIPGMSFALYRVGVATPLQYIDSVQPWADFLLIGTHTPGTYCCYYHTPSAPYVLSQRSQPLVISFKGSGSLDYTQGNLIRLGLAGMVLICLGIIVTCDWHSRSSAFDGLLPQQN
;
A
#
# COMPACT_ATOMS: atom_id res chain seq x y z
N MET A 1 29.70 -68.29 -44.37
CA MET A 1 29.99 -67.60 -43.14
C MET A 1 29.16 -66.28 -42.94
N VAL A 2 28.39 -65.88 -43.94
CA VAL A 2 27.58 -64.60 -43.80
C VAL A 2 26.16 -64.86 -43.28
N LEU A 3 25.62 -66.02 -43.43
CA LEU A 3 24.28 -66.43 -43.04
C LEU A 3 24.14 -66.68 -41.50
N SER A 4 25.28 -67.04 -40.84
CA SER A 4 25.27 -67.35 -39.41
C SER A 4 25.29 -66.05 -38.48
N LEU A 5 25.75 -64.95 -39.08
CA LEU A 5 25.80 -63.65 -38.33
C LEU A 5 24.49 -62.88 -38.35
N ILE A 6 23.58 -63.20 -39.30
CA ILE A 6 22.26 -62.51 -39.36
C ILE A 6 21.26 -63.11 -38.37
N LEU A 7 21.42 -64.41 -38.03
CA LEU A 7 20.53 -65.04 -37.05
C LEU A 7 20.87 -64.72 -35.59
N GLN A 8 22.03 -64.22 -35.28
CA GLN A 8 22.42 -63.86 -33.91
C GLN A 8 22.05 -62.38 -33.53
N LEU A 9 21.76 -61.56 -34.52
CA LEU A 9 21.33 -60.16 -34.26
C LEU A 9 19.81 -59.98 -34.02
N SER A 10 19.01 -61.06 -34.30
CA SER A 10 17.58 -61.00 -34.08
C SER A 10 17.11 -61.46 -32.69
N ILE A 11 18.06 -61.91 -31.82
CA ILE A 11 17.71 -62.39 -30.45
C ILE A 11 17.96 -61.33 -29.37
N LEU A 12 18.56 -60.18 -29.72
CA LEU A 12 18.88 -59.12 -28.76
C LEU A 12 18.01 -57.87 -28.90
N TRP A 13 16.75 -58.01 -29.33
CA TRP A 13 15.80 -56.97 -29.22
C TRP A 13 14.83 -57.31 -28.06
N PRO A 14 15.21 -57.13 -26.77
CA PRO A 14 14.23 -57.07 -25.72
C PRO A 14 13.43 -55.80 -26.02
N VAL A 15 12.21 -56.02 -26.40
CA VAL A 15 11.13 -55.07 -26.44
C VAL A 15 11.12 -54.31 -25.12
N CYS A 16 11.79 -53.15 -25.03
CA CYS A 16 11.36 -52.09 -24.12
C CYS A 16 10.02 -51.56 -24.66
N ARG A 17 8.94 -52.35 -24.52
CA ARG A 17 7.63 -51.79 -24.39
C ARG A 17 7.61 -51.18 -23.02
N ALA A 18 8.01 -49.90 -22.94
CA ALA A 18 7.47 -49.04 -21.91
C ALA A 18 5.95 -49.04 -22.13
N ASP A 19 5.26 -49.81 -21.31
CA ASP A 19 3.80 -49.61 -21.13
C ASP A 19 3.67 -48.16 -20.58
N PHE A 20 3.62 -47.21 -21.52
CA PHE A 20 3.02 -45.92 -21.25
C PHE A 20 1.54 -46.22 -20.98
N THR A 21 1.21 -46.68 -19.77
CA THR A 21 -0.12 -46.45 -19.25
C THR A 21 -0.30 -44.93 -19.32
N PRO A 22 -1.23 -44.45 -20.18
CA PRO A 22 -1.56 -43.03 -20.14
C PRO A 22 -2.05 -42.78 -18.71
N THR A 23 -1.19 -42.09 -17.91
CA THR A 23 -1.64 -41.54 -16.61
C THR A 23 -2.76 -40.60 -17.03
N ALA A 24 -4.01 -41.04 -16.86
CA ALA A 24 -5.18 -40.21 -17.08
C ALA A 24 -4.87 -38.89 -16.31
N PRO A 25 -5.03 -37.72 -16.94
CA PRO A 25 -4.80 -36.47 -16.24
C PRO A 25 -5.64 -36.54 -14.97
N LEU A 26 -5.00 -36.36 -13.81
CA LEU A 26 -5.70 -36.28 -12.53
C LEU A 26 -6.87 -35.34 -12.74
N ALA A 27 -8.08 -35.86 -12.70
CA ALA A 27 -9.29 -35.08 -12.94
C ALA A 27 -9.29 -33.94 -11.92
N SER A 28 -8.94 -32.75 -12.39
CA SER A 28 -8.88 -31.55 -11.57
C SER A 28 -10.30 -31.04 -11.40
N TYR A 29 -10.92 -31.40 -10.29
CA TYR A 29 -12.26 -30.93 -9.98
C TYR A 29 -12.26 -29.46 -9.62
N PRO A 30 -13.24 -28.66 -10.13
CA PRO A 30 -13.25 -27.22 -10.01
C PRO A 30 -13.24 -26.78 -8.53
N LYS A 31 -12.57 -25.65 -8.28
CA LYS A 31 -12.46 -25.10 -6.94
C LYS A 31 -13.81 -24.57 -6.44
N PRO A 32 -14.11 -24.71 -5.13
CA PRO A 32 -15.24 -24.05 -4.50
C PRO A 32 -14.96 -22.56 -4.28
N TRP A 33 -16.01 -21.82 -3.96
CA TRP A 33 -15.93 -20.45 -3.46
C TRP A 33 -15.99 -20.47 -1.92
N LEU A 34 -15.18 -19.62 -1.26
CA LEU A 34 -15.20 -19.44 0.19
C LEU A 34 -15.46 -17.96 0.52
N GLY A 35 -16.43 -17.69 1.39
CA GLY A 35 -16.76 -16.37 1.87
C GLY A 35 -16.95 -16.35 3.38
N ALA A 36 -16.95 -15.13 3.97
CA ALA A 36 -17.23 -14.91 5.39
C ALA A 36 -18.42 -14.00 5.58
N HIS A 37 -19.24 -14.29 6.58
CA HIS A 37 -20.36 -13.46 7.03
C HIS A 37 -20.23 -13.21 8.54
N PRO A 38 -20.39 -11.97 9.04
CA PRO A 38 -20.79 -10.75 8.30
C PRO A 38 -19.68 -10.15 7.42
N ALA A 39 -18.40 -10.39 7.72
CA ALA A 39 -17.28 -9.88 6.96
C ALA A 39 -16.00 -10.70 7.24
N ALA A 40 -14.97 -10.51 6.40
CA ALA A 40 -13.65 -11.11 6.62
C ALA A 40 -12.77 -10.29 7.58
N VAL A 41 -13.19 -9.07 7.94
CA VAL A 41 -12.53 -8.23 8.95
C VAL A 41 -13.56 -7.89 10.02
N VAL A 42 -13.30 -8.32 11.26
CA VAL A 42 -14.27 -8.29 12.35
C VAL A 42 -13.60 -7.97 13.69
N THR A 43 -14.40 -7.51 14.65
CA THR A 43 -13.97 -7.37 16.04
C THR A 43 -14.01 -8.72 16.77
N PRO A 44 -13.17 -8.92 17.80
CA PRO A 44 -13.27 -10.10 18.67
C PRO A 44 -14.66 -10.21 19.34
N GLY A 45 -15.04 -11.44 19.66
CA GLY A 45 -16.29 -11.74 20.38
C GLY A 45 -17.54 -11.83 19.52
N ILE A 46 -17.44 -11.62 18.20
CA ILE A 46 -18.59 -11.83 17.31
C ILE A 46 -18.56 -13.22 16.68
N ASN A 47 -19.72 -13.67 16.20
CA ASN A 47 -19.85 -14.92 15.47
C ASN A 47 -19.55 -14.70 13.99
N VAL A 48 -18.74 -15.60 13.39
CA VAL A 48 -18.42 -15.59 11.95
C VAL A 48 -18.82 -16.91 11.34
N THR A 49 -19.53 -16.84 10.21
CA THR A 49 -19.87 -18.00 9.39
C THR A 49 -18.98 -18.01 8.14
N LEU A 50 -18.19 -19.06 7.97
CA LEU A 50 -17.43 -19.31 6.74
C LEU A 50 -18.25 -20.21 5.82
N SER A 51 -18.68 -19.68 4.68
CA SER A 51 -19.55 -20.36 3.72
C SER A 51 -18.72 -20.88 2.55
N CYS A 52 -18.67 -22.21 2.39
CA CYS A 52 -18.01 -22.90 1.29
C CYS A 52 -19.04 -23.37 0.27
N ARG A 53 -19.02 -22.81 -0.95
CA ARG A 53 -19.95 -23.15 -2.02
C ARG A 53 -19.24 -23.94 -3.13
N ALA A 54 -19.68 -25.17 -3.35
CA ALA A 54 -19.23 -25.98 -4.47
C ALA A 54 -19.99 -25.60 -5.76
N PRO A 55 -19.41 -25.78 -6.95
CA PRO A 55 -20.09 -25.54 -8.22
C PRO A 55 -21.14 -26.62 -8.57
N GLN A 56 -21.24 -27.66 -7.76
CA GLN A 56 -22.16 -28.79 -7.92
C GLN A 56 -22.45 -29.40 -6.55
N THR A 57 -23.51 -30.17 -6.46
CA THR A 57 -23.87 -30.93 -5.24
C THR A 57 -22.68 -31.76 -4.76
N ALA A 58 -22.33 -31.60 -3.51
CA ALA A 58 -21.23 -32.28 -2.84
C ALA A 58 -21.76 -33.08 -1.63
N TRP A 59 -21.00 -34.03 -1.16
CA TRP A 59 -21.34 -34.83 0.01
C TRP A 59 -20.57 -34.43 1.27
N ARG A 60 -19.31 -34.04 1.11
CA ARG A 60 -18.44 -33.63 2.24
C ARG A 60 -17.67 -32.39 1.89
N PHE A 61 -17.63 -31.47 2.83
CA PHE A 61 -16.82 -30.25 2.78
C PHE A 61 -15.78 -30.27 3.91
N ALA A 62 -14.61 -29.73 3.61
CA ALA A 62 -13.53 -29.59 4.56
C ALA A 62 -13.04 -28.15 4.56
N LEU A 63 -12.95 -27.55 5.75
CA LEU A 63 -12.35 -26.25 5.99
C LEU A 63 -10.93 -26.46 6.53
N PHE A 64 -9.98 -25.79 5.94
CA PHE A 64 -8.58 -25.81 6.36
C PHE A 64 -8.16 -24.41 6.81
N LYS A 65 -7.26 -24.37 7.78
CA LYS A 65 -6.56 -23.16 8.19
C LYS A 65 -5.07 -23.34 7.88
N SER A 66 -4.42 -22.32 7.34
CA SER A 66 -3.00 -22.35 7.02
C SER A 66 -2.17 -22.68 8.29
N GLY A 67 -1.15 -23.51 8.11
CA GLY A 67 -0.34 -24.02 9.22
C GLY A 67 -0.84 -25.33 9.82
N LEU A 68 -2.06 -25.80 9.47
CA LEU A 68 -2.56 -27.11 9.87
C LEU A 68 -2.49 -28.08 8.69
N VAL A 69 -2.04 -29.31 8.96
CA VAL A 69 -1.95 -30.39 7.96
C VAL A 69 -3.31 -31.04 7.73
N THR A 70 -4.12 -31.11 8.79
CA THR A 70 -5.45 -31.72 8.77
C THR A 70 -6.54 -30.67 8.61
N PRO A 71 -7.71 -31.03 8.09
CA PRO A 71 -8.85 -30.13 8.06
C PRO A 71 -9.22 -29.69 9.48
N LEU A 72 -9.51 -28.40 9.63
CA LEU A 72 -9.97 -27.82 10.91
C LEU A 72 -11.40 -28.29 11.23
N LEU A 73 -12.27 -28.28 10.23
CA LEU A 73 -13.67 -28.69 10.34
C LEU A 73 -14.10 -29.50 9.13
N LEU A 74 -14.99 -30.47 9.35
CA LEU A 74 -15.64 -31.28 8.33
C LEU A 74 -17.15 -31.12 8.44
N ARG A 75 -17.84 -31.08 7.28
CA ARG A 75 -19.32 -31.07 7.18
C ARG A 75 -19.76 -32.07 6.13
N ASP A 76 -20.65 -32.97 6.52
CA ASP A 76 -21.32 -33.92 5.63
C ASP A 76 -22.71 -33.37 5.32
N VAL A 77 -22.91 -32.94 4.10
CA VAL A 77 -24.14 -32.31 3.62
C VAL A 77 -24.31 -32.64 2.15
N SER A 78 -25.55 -32.97 1.73
CA SER A 78 -25.85 -33.33 0.34
C SER A 78 -26.38 -32.10 -0.43
N VAL A 79 -25.66 -31.03 -0.40
CA VAL A 79 -26.00 -29.72 -1.01
C VAL A 79 -24.76 -29.05 -1.62
N GLU A 80 -24.94 -27.89 -2.23
CA GLU A 80 -23.84 -27.12 -2.82
C GLU A 80 -23.15 -26.16 -1.84
N LEU A 81 -23.74 -25.94 -0.65
CA LEU A 81 -23.26 -24.99 0.35
C LEU A 81 -23.05 -25.68 1.69
N ALA A 82 -21.87 -25.52 2.27
CA ALA A 82 -21.60 -25.85 3.66
C ALA A 82 -21.21 -24.61 4.44
N GLU A 83 -21.73 -24.49 5.65
CA GLU A 83 -21.48 -23.40 6.57
C GLU A 83 -20.68 -23.90 7.78
N PHE A 84 -19.61 -23.19 8.10
CA PHE A 84 -18.74 -23.45 9.23
C PHE A 84 -18.87 -22.27 10.21
N PHE A 85 -19.38 -22.53 11.39
CA PHE A 85 -19.63 -21.51 12.41
C PHE A 85 -18.41 -21.38 13.32
N LEU A 86 -17.93 -20.16 13.49
CA LEU A 86 -16.92 -19.76 14.44
C LEU A 86 -17.60 -18.83 15.45
N GLU A 87 -17.78 -19.33 16.67
CA GLU A 87 -18.45 -18.58 17.73
C GLU A 87 -17.43 -17.71 18.47
N GLU A 88 -17.84 -16.50 18.85
CA GLU A 88 -17.08 -15.54 19.64
C GLU A 88 -15.59 -15.46 19.23
N VAL A 89 -15.36 -15.16 17.94
CA VAL A 89 -14.01 -15.24 17.37
C VAL A 89 -13.00 -14.39 18.14
N THR A 90 -11.82 -14.98 18.29
CA THR A 90 -10.65 -14.35 18.92
C THR A 90 -9.56 -14.05 17.89
N PRO A 91 -8.59 -13.17 18.17
CA PRO A 91 -7.46 -12.91 17.28
C PRO A 91 -6.68 -14.19 16.88
N ALA A 92 -6.64 -15.21 17.76
CA ALA A 92 -5.99 -16.49 17.48
C ALA A 92 -6.70 -17.29 16.37
N GLN A 93 -7.99 -17.07 16.19
CA GLN A 93 -8.78 -17.68 15.11
C GLN A 93 -8.63 -16.91 13.78
N GLY A 94 -8.06 -15.71 13.78
CA GLY A 94 -7.65 -15.02 12.56
C GLY A 94 -6.65 -15.83 11.75
N GLY A 95 -6.55 -15.55 10.45
CA GLY A 95 -5.60 -16.19 9.53
C GLY A 95 -6.22 -16.60 8.20
N SER A 96 -5.44 -17.36 7.43
CA SER A 96 -5.79 -17.76 6.08
C SER A 96 -6.56 -19.07 6.09
N TYR A 97 -7.73 -19.06 5.47
CA TYR A 97 -8.60 -20.22 5.35
C TYR A 97 -8.82 -20.59 3.89
N HIS A 98 -9.01 -21.88 3.62
CA HIS A 98 -9.48 -22.39 2.33
C HIS A 98 -10.36 -23.60 2.55
N CYS A 99 -11.22 -23.90 1.58
CA CYS A 99 -12.07 -25.09 1.65
C CYS A 99 -11.91 -25.97 0.42
N ARG A 100 -12.29 -27.22 0.59
CA ARG A 100 -12.40 -28.24 -0.46
C ARG A 100 -13.70 -29.02 -0.28
N TYR A 101 -14.16 -29.66 -1.34
CA TYR A 101 -15.31 -30.56 -1.29
C TYR A 101 -15.01 -31.88 -2.00
N ARG A 102 -15.81 -32.88 -1.72
CA ARG A 102 -15.81 -34.16 -2.43
C ARG A 102 -17.23 -34.68 -2.62
N LYS A 103 -17.41 -35.57 -3.62
CA LYS A 103 -18.66 -36.29 -3.90
C LYS A 103 -18.58 -37.73 -3.42
N THR A 104 -19.72 -38.38 -3.29
CA THR A 104 -19.81 -39.76 -2.88
C THR A 104 -19.22 -40.75 -3.87
N ASP A 105 -19.27 -40.42 -5.15
CA ASP A 105 -18.77 -41.23 -6.26
C ASP A 105 -17.26 -41.09 -6.49
N TRP A 106 -16.60 -40.19 -5.74
CA TRP A 106 -15.17 -40.06 -5.81
C TRP A 106 -14.48 -41.02 -4.84
N GLY A 107 -13.25 -41.44 -5.17
CA GLY A 107 -12.46 -42.27 -4.27
C GLY A 107 -12.24 -41.57 -2.89
N PRO A 108 -11.91 -42.33 -1.85
CA PRO A 108 -11.86 -41.85 -0.47
C PRO A 108 -10.92 -40.66 -0.27
N ASP A 109 -9.85 -40.55 -1.06
CA ASP A 109 -8.83 -39.51 -0.95
C ASP A 109 -8.93 -38.43 -2.05
N VAL A 110 -9.99 -38.47 -2.88
CA VAL A 110 -10.16 -37.52 -3.98
C VAL A 110 -10.93 -36.30 -3.50
N TRP A 111 -10.31 -35.13 -3.59
CA TRP A 111 -10.85 -33.83 -3.23
C TRP A 111 -10.80 -32.88 -4.44
N SER A 112 -11.67 -31.86 -4.43
CA SER A 112 -11.60 -30.75 -5.37
C SER A 112 -10.30 -29.96 -5.22
N GLN A 113 -10.01 -29.06 -6.17
CA GLN A 113 -9.04 -27.99 -5.93
C GLN A 113 -9.45 -27.16 -4.73
N SER A 114 -8.47 -26.54 -4.07
CA SER A 114 -8.72 -25.58 -2.98
C SER A 114 -9.44 -24.34 -3.49
N SER A 115 -10.35 -23.79 -2.70
CA SER A 115 -10.88 -22.44 -2.92
C SER A 115 -9.76 -21.42 -3.00
N ASN A 116 -10.08 -20.20 -3.42
CA ASN A 116 -9.22 -19.07 -3.11
C ASN A 116 -9.08 -18.94 -1.59
N VAL A 117 -7.92 -18.42 -1.17
CA VAL A 117 -7.66 -18.17 0.25
C VAL A 117 -8.53 -17.01 0.72
N LEU A 118 -9.16 -17.17 1.87
CA LEU A 118 -9.87 -16.13 2.60
C LEU A 118 -9.02 -15.76 3.82
N GLU A 119 -8.66 -14.48 3.92
CA GLU A 119 -7.97 -13.95 5.10
C GLU A 119 -9.01 -13.43 6.10
N LEU A 120 -9.19 -14.14 7.21
CA LEU A 120 -10.01 -13.69 8.34
C LEU A 120 -9.15 -12.85 9.28
N LEU A 121 -9.44 -11.56 9.41
CA LEU A 121 -8.78 -10.67 10.35
C LEU A 121 -9.70 -10.38 11.53
N VAL A 122 -9.28 -10.79 12.72
CA VAL A 122 -9.99 -10.52 13.97
C VAL A 122 -9.19 -9.50 14.78
N THR A 123 -9.67 -8.26 14.85
CA THR A 123 -8.96 -7.15 15.49
C THR A 123 -9.91 -6.04 15.95
N ASP A 124 -9.58 -5.38 17.07
CA ASP A 124 -10.29 -4.20 17.54
C ASP A 124 -9.93 -2.94 16.76
N GLN A 125 -8.78 -2.93 16.12
CA GLN A 125 -8.27 -1.76 15.42
C GLN A 125 -7.42 -2.15 14.21
N LEU A 126 -7.72 -1.51 13.06
CA LEU A 126 -6.93 -1.65 11.85
C LEU A 126 -5.60 -0.88 11.95
N PRO A 127 -4.56 -1.32 11.26
CA PRO A 127 -3.27 -0.64 11.25
C PRO A 127 -3.39 0.79 10.70
N ARG A 128 -2.45 1.64 11.11
CA ARG A 128 -2.36 3.03 10.67
C ARG A 128 -2.17 3.12 9.16
N PRO A 129 -2.98 3.93 8.44
CA PRO A 129 -2.76 4.22 7.03
C PRO A 129 -1.59 5.19 6.83
N SER A 130 -0.99 5.17 5.65
CA SER A 130 -0.11 6.22 5.17
C SER A 130 -0.91 7.30 4.43
N LEU A 131 -0.50 8.56 4.58
CA LEU A 131 -1.08 9.69 3.85
C LEU A 131 0.03 10.45 3.13
N VAL A 132 -0.09 10.59 1.81
CA VAL A 132 0.89 11.27 0.97
C VAL A 132 0.21 12.23 0.02
N ALA A 133 0.89 13.34 -0.32
CA ALA A 133 0.41 14.29 -1.32
C ALA A 133 1.05 14.00 -2.68
N LEU A 134 0.26 14.11 -3.73
CA LEU A 134 0.67 13.94 -5.11
C LEU A 134 0.35 15.21 -5.91
N PRO A 135 1.34 15.84 -6.56
CA PRO A 135 2.74 15.40 -6.74
C PRO A 135 3.64 15.63 -5.52
N GLY A 136 3.21 16.41 -4.52
CA GLY A 136 3.98 16.66 -3.30
C GLY A 136 3.27 17.62 -2.33
N PRO A 137 3.79 17.79 -1.10
CA PRO A 137 3.13 18.59 -0.06
C PRO A 137 3.34 20.11 -0.21
N VAL A 138 4.23 20.55 -1.11
CA VAL A 138 4.49 21.97 -1.40
C VAL A 138 3.96 22.29 -2.77
N VAL A 139 2.92 23.11 -2.86
CA VAL A 139 2.16 23.37 -4.09
C VAL A 139 2.01 24.86 -4.36
N ALA A 140 1.70 25.23 -5.60
CA ALA A 140 1.35 26.60 -5.94
C ALA A 140 -0.05 26.94 -5.37
N PRO A 141 -0.31 28.19 -4.96
CA PRO A 141 -1.65 28.64 -4.58
C PRO A 141 -2.64 28.38 -5.72
N GLY A 142 -3.81 27.83 -5.39
CA GLY A 142 -4.83 27.47 -6.38
C GLY A 142 -4.58 26.16 -7.15
N ALA A 143 -3.48 25.48 -6.92
CA ALA A 143 -3.21 24.18 -7.54
C ALA A 143 -4.11 23.07 -6.95
N ASN A 144 -4.35 22.05 -7.76
CA ASN A 144 -5.01 20.82 -7.32
C ASN A 144 -3.96 19.89 -6.69
N VAL A 145 -4.34 19.24 -5.60
CA VAL A 145 -3.52 18.26 -4.89
C VAL A 145 -4.34 17.01 -4.67
N SER A 146 -3.79 15.87 -4.99
CA SER A 146 -4.35 14.58 -4.62
C SER A 146 -3.69 14.06 -3.35
N LEU A 147 -4.50 13.76 -2.32
CA LEU A 147 -4.04 13.13 -1.09
C LEU A 147 -4.36 11.65 -1.13
N ARG A 148 -3.35 10.81 -1.25
CA ARG A 148 -3.52 9.35 -1.23
C ARG A 148 -3.44 8.85 0.20
N CYS A 149 -4.54 8.26 0.67
CA CYS A 149 -4.62 7.51 1.91
C CYS A 149 -4.52 6.03 1.59
N ALA A 150 -3.46 5.35 2.04
CA ALA A 150 -3.24 3.94 1.76
C ALA A 150 -3.26 3.10 3.04
N GLY A 151 -4.19 2.15 3.10
CA GLY A 151 -4.26 1.07 4.08
C GLY A 151 -3.52 -0.18 3.60
N ARG A 152 -3.80 -1.30 4.26
CA ARG A 152 -3.24 -2.62 3.86
C ARG A 152 -4.29 -3.56 3.28
N ILE A 153 -5.57 -3.26 3.49
CA ILE A 153 -6.68 -4.15 3.19
C ILE A 153 -7.53 -3.50 2.12
N PRO A 154 -7.84 -4.20 1.03
CA PRO A 154 -8.75 -3.72 -0.01
C PRO A 154 -10.20 -3.76 0.46
N GLY A 155 -11.09 -3.07 -0.24
CA GLY A 155 -12.53 -3.07 0.04
C GLY A 155 -12.91 -2.32 1.31
N MET A 156 -12.19 -1.25 1.66
CA MET A 156 -12.41 -0.43 2.83
C MET A 156 -12.99 0.94 2.47
N SER A 157 -13.58 1.59 3.46
CA SER A 157 -14.06 2.97 3.39
C SER A 157 -13.02 3.91 3.98
N PHE A 158 -12.68 4.97 3.28
CA PHE A 158 -11.64 5.94 3.65
C PHE A 158 -12.26 7.32 3.91
N ALA A 159 -11.77 8.01 4.95
CA ALA A 159 -12.22 9.35 5.31
C ALA A 159 -11.01 10.28 5.48
N LEU A 160 -11.05 11.44 4.81
CA LEU A 160 -10.06 12.50 4.93
C LEU A 160 -10.58 13.59 5.87
N TYR A 161 -9.74 13.99 6.82
CA TYR A 161 -10.01 15.08 7.76
C TYR A 161 -8.97 16.18 7.64
N ARG A 162 -9.41 17.41 7.87
CA ARG A 162 -8.54 18.54 8.20
C ARG A 162 -8.39 18.63 9.71
N VAL A 163 -7.18 18.75 10.20
CA VAL A 163 -6.94 18.89 11.65
C VAL A 163 -7.65 20.14 12.19
N GLY A 164 -8.40 19.96 13.27
CA GLY A 164 -9.25 21.00 13.86
C GLY A 164 -10.70 21.02 13.34
N VAL A 165 -11.06 20.16 12.38
CA VAL A 165 -12.43 20.00 11.88
C VAL A 165 -12.96 18.64 12.32
N ALA A 166 -14.14 18.62 12.93
CA ALA A 166 -14.72 17.39 13.50
C ALA A 166 -15.34 16.46 12.45
N THR A 167 -15.76 17.00 11.30
CA THR A 167 -16.37 16.23 10.21
C THR A 167 -15.36 15.89 9.13
N PRO A 168 -15.49 14.73 8.46
CA PRO A 168 -14.65 14.41 7.33
C PRO A 168 -14.86 15.40 6.18
N LEU A 169 -13.79 15.79 5.49
CA LEU A 169 -13.87 16.61 4.28
C LEU A 169 -14.39 15.82 3.10
N GLN A 170 -13.95 14.58 2.98
CA GLN A 170 -14.33 13.67 1.92
C GLN A 170 -14.39 12.24 2.47
N TYR A 171 -15.25 11.43 1.86
CA TYR A 171 -15.45 10.03 2.20
C TYR A 171 -15.52 9.22 0.90
N ILE A 172 -14.75 8.12 0.81
CA ILE A 172 -14.62 7.31 -0.41
C ILE A 172 -14.59 5.83 -0.04
N ASP A 173 -15.49 5.04 -0.63
CA ASP A 173 -15.41 3.58 -0.64
C ASP A 173 -14.48 3.12 -1.76
N SER A 174 -13.51 2.28 -1.46
CA SER A 174 -12.52 1.85 -2.42
C SER A 174 -12.35 0.33 -2.44
N VAL A 175 -12.37 -0.23 -3.63
CA VAL A 175 -12.03 -1.66 -3.85
C VAL A 175 -10.52 -1.90 -3.77
N GLN A 176 -9.72 -0.82 -3.84
CA GLN A 176 -8.28 -0.83 -3.69
C GLN A 176 -7.90 -0.66 -2.21
N PRO A 177 -6.68 -1.01 -1.78
CA PRO A 177 -6.22 -0.73 -0.44
C PRO A 177 -5.86 0.76 -0.21
N TRP A 178 -6.28 1.67 -1.10
CA TRP A 178 -6.09 3.11 -0.98
C TRP A 178 -7.27 3.88 -1.57
N ALA A 179 -7.37 5.17 -1.18
CA ALA A 179 -8.26 6.15 -1.79
C ALA A 179 -7.50 7.44 -2.09
N ASP A 180 -7.85 8.09 -3.21
CA ASP A 180 -7.28 9.36 -3.63
C ASP A 180 -8.30 10.48 -3.42
N PHE A 181 -7.98 11.43 -2.56
CA PHE A 181 -8.80 12.59 -2.23
C PHE A 181 -8.32 13.81 -2.98
N LEU A 182 -9.10 14.32 -3.89
CA LEU A 182 -8.75 15.49 -4.68
C LEU A 182 -9.13 16.78 -3.94
N LEU A 183 -8.13 17.61 -3.62
CA LEU A 183 -8.31 18.96 -3.13
C LEU A 183 -8.18 19.92 -4.31
N ILE A 184 -9.29 20.58 -4.68
CA ILE A 184 -9.37 21.49 -5.82
C ILE A 184 -9.13 22.92 -5.35
N GLY A 185 -8.28 23.67 -6.08
CA GLY A 185 -8.08 25.09 -5.84
C GLY A 185 -7.61 25.43 -4.43
N THR A 186 -6.62 24.73 -3.91
CA THR A 186 -6.10 24.94 -2.56
C THR A 186 -5.51 26.35 -2.42
N HIS A 187 -6.16 27.20 -1.59
CA HIS A 187 -5.72 28.57 -1.32
C HIS A 187 -5.20 28.78 0.10
N THR A 188 -5.43 27.83 1.01
CA THR A 188 -4.98 27.92 2.41
C THR A 188 -4.16 26.69 2.78
N PRO A 189 -3.00 26.88 3.43
CA PRO A 189 -2.25 25.77 3.96
C PRO A 189 -3.10 25.01 4.99
N GLY A 190 -2.83 23.73 5.14
CA GLY A 190 -3.60 22.91 6.08
C GLY A 190 -2.89 21.65 6.47
N THR A 191 -3.27 21.10 7.61
CA THR A 191 -2.82 19.81 8.08
C THR A 191 -3.95 18.81 7.92
N TYR A 192 -3.65 17.69 7.29
CA TYR A 192 -4.62 16.66 6.98
C TYR A 192 -4.24 15.34 7.63
N CYS A 193 -5.24 14.52 7.91
CA CYS A 193 -5.07 13.13 8.34
C CYS A 193 -6.20 12.29 7.74
N CYS A 194 -5.98 10.98 7.66
CA CYS A 194 -6.99 10.06 7.18
C CYS A 194 -7.17 8.87 8.12
N TYR A 195 -8.30 8.22 7.98
CA TYR A 195 -8.68 6.95 8.59
C TYR A 195 -9.29 6.06 7.53
N TYR A 196 -9.32 4.76 7.80
CA TYR A 196 -10.14 3.83 7.04
C TYR A 196 -10.83 2.84 7.98
N HIS A 197 -11.91 2.25 7.52
CA HIS A 197 -12.70 1.29 8.30
C HIS A 197 -13.40 0.29 7.38
N THR A 198 -13.97 -0.77 7.97
CA THR A 198 -14.82 -1.72 7.27
C THR A 198 -16.06 -1.03 6.70
N PRO A 199 -16.54 -1.39 5.49
CA PRO A 199 -17.67 -0.71 4.84
C PRO A 199 -19.02 -0.97 5.52
N SER A 200 -19.12 -2.02 6.35
CA SER A 200 -20.34 -2.43 7.04
C SER A 200 -20.10 -2.71 8.52
N ALA A 201 -21.15 -2.67 9.31
CA ALA A 201 -21.11 -3.05 10.72
C ALA A 201 -20.83 -4.57 10.90
N PRO A 202 -20.11 -4.96 11.98
CA PRO A 202 -19.49 -4.08 12.96
C PRO A 202 -18.31 -3.32 12.38
N TYR A 203 -18.28 -1.99 12.61
CA TYR A 203 -17.21 -1.16 12.06
C TYR A 203 -15.90 -1.35 12.83
N VAL A 204 -14.84 -1.71 12.12
CA VAL A 204 -13.47 -1.75 12.65
C VAL A 204 -12.70 -0.57 12.07
N LEU A 205 -12.28 0.36 12.94
CA LEU A 205 -11.59 1.58 12.54
C LEU A 205 -10.08 1.41 12.59
N SER A 206 -9.38 2.11 11.72
CA SER A 206 -7.92 2.23 11.76
C SER A 206 -7.45 3.25 12.79
N GLN A 207 -6.16 3.19 13.12
CA GLN A 207 -5.47 4.32 13.74
C GLN A 207 -5.47 5.51 12.76
N ARG A 208 -5.33 6.73 13.32
CA ARG A 208 -5.14 7.95 12.52
C ARG A 208 -3.81 7.91 11.78
N SER A 209 -3.78 8.33 10.51
CA SER A 209 -2.54 8.53 9.77
C SER A 209 -1.62 9.52 10.49
N GLN A 210 -0.34 9.54 10.14
CA GLN A 210 0.52 10.68 10.46
C GLN A 210 -0.09 11.94 9.81
N PRO A 211 -0.05 13.10 10.51
CA PRO A 211 -0.52 14.35 9.93
C PRO A 211 0.37 14.76 8.75
N LEU A 212 -0.27 15.19 7.66
CA LEU A 212 0.39 15.70 6.46
C LEU A 212 0.10 17.20 6.34
N VAL A 213 1.15 18.00 6.29
CA VAL A 213 1.04 19.46 6.11
C VAL A 213 1.14 19.80 4.63
N ILE A 214 0.12 20.46 4.08
CA ILE A 214 0.16 21.07 2.74
C ILE A 214 0.56 22.53 2.90
N SER A 215 1.65 22.94 2.25
CA SER A 215 2.17 24.31 2.24
C SER A 215 2.27 24.85 0.82
N PHE A 216 2.35 26.21 0.70
CA PHE A 216 2.47 26.84 -0.61
C PHE A 216 3.90 27.23 -0.93
N LYS A 217 4.28 27.05 -2.18
CA LYS A 217 5.54 27.57 -2.71
C LYS A 217 5.48 29.10 -2.66
N GLY A 218 6.30 29.70 -1.79
CA GLY A 218 6.37 31.17 -1.61
C GLY A 218 5.69 31.74 -0.37
N SER A 219 5.02 30.95 0.48
CA SER A 219 4.47 31.45 1.75
C SER A 219 5.46 31.38 2.93
N GLY A 220 6.67 30.94 2.70
CA GLY A 220 7.69 30.82 3.74
C GLY A 220 9.05 31.32 3.27
N SER A 221 9.46 32.44 3.80
CA SER A 221 10.70 33.22 3.58
C SER A 221 10.73 33.97 2.23
N LEU A 222 10.37 35.24 2.29
CA LEU A 222 11.10 36.21 1.49
C LEU A 222 12.58 35.87 1.66
N ASP A 223 13.23 35.44 0.60
CA ASP A 223 14.67 35.17 0.64
C ASP A 223 15.38 36.53 0.75
N TYR A 224 15.48 37.01 2.00
CA TYR A 224 16.16 38.27 2.34
C TYR A 224 17.65 38.22 2.03
N THR A 225 18.18 37.03 1.71
CA THR A 225 19.59 36.80 1.46
C THR A 225 20.04 37.56 0.21
N GLN A 226 19.29 37.48 -0.88
CA GLN A 226 19.61 38.19 -2.12
C GLN A 226 19.42 39.71 -1.98
N GLY A 227 18.31 40.13 -1.35
CA GLY A 227 18.04 41.54 -1.07
C GLY A 227 19.08 42.16 -0.11
N ASN A 228 19.53 41.44 0.90
CA ASN A 228 20.53 41.88 1.85
C ASN A 228 21.96 41.88 1.25
N LEU A 229 22.29 40.91 0.39
CA LEU A 229 23.56 40.91 -0.35
C LEU A 229 23.65 42.10 -1.30
N ILE A 230 22.60 42.47 -2.00
CA ILE A 230 22.56 43.65 -2.86
C ILE A 230 22.73 44.93 -2.03
N ARG A 231 22.02 45.05 -0.89
CA ARG A 231 22.12 46.21 0.00
C ARG A 231 23.53 46.36 0.62
N LEU A 232 24.12 45.26 1.06
CA LEU A 232 25.47 45.23 1.58
C LEU A 232 26.54 45.58 0.51
N GLY A 233 26.34 45.05 -0.71
CA GLY A 233 27.20 45.38 -1.85
C GLY A 233 27.13 46.85 -2.23
N LEU A 234 25.95 47.46 -2.28
CA LEU A 234 25.77 48.89 -2.54
C LEU A 234 26.36 49.76 -1.41
N ALA A 235 26.14 49.40 -0.15
CA ALA A 235 26.73 50.10 0.98
C ALA A 235 28.28 50.04 0.97
N GLY A 236 28.84 48.89 0.64
CA GLY A 236 30.28 48.72 0.47
C GLY A 236 30.84 49.59 -0.65
N MET A 237 30.20 49.69 -1.80
CA MET A 237 30.60 50.59 -2.90
C MET A 237 30.57 52.05 -2.49
N VAL A 238 29.53 52.50 -1.79
CA VAL A 238 29.43 53.86 -1.27
C VAL A 238 30.59 54.19 -0.33
N LEU A 239 30.92 53.29 0.57
CA LEU A 239 32.05 53.48 1.50
C LEU A 239 33.39 53.56 0.76
N ILE A 240 33.60 52.74 -0.26
CA ILE A 240 34.81 52.78 -1.09
C ILE A 240 34.90 54.12 -1.84
N CYS A 241 33.82 54.57 -2.44
CA CYS A 241 33.78 55.87 -3.12
C CYS A 241 34.06 57.04 -2.18
N LEU A 242 33.47 57.02 -0.97
CA LEU A 242 33.77 58.05 0.06
C LEU A 242 35.21 57.99 0.50
N GLY A 243 35.80 56.80 0.69
CA GLY A 243 37.22 56.63 1.01
C GLY A 243 38.12 57.19 -0.06
N ILE A 244 37.83 56.98 -1.35
CA ILE A 244 38.59 57.54 -2.48
C ILE A 244 38.50 59.08 -2.50
N ILE A 245 37.29 59.63 -2.30
CA ILE A 245 37.11 61.08 -2.25
C ILE A 245 37.93 61.71 -1.14
N VAL A 246 37.90 61.14 0.09
CA VAL A 246 38.65 61.62 1.25
C VAL A 246 40.14 61.53 0.98
N THR A 247 40.62 60.41 0.42
CA THR A 247 42.07 60.29 0.09
C THR A 247 42.53 61.27 -1.00
N CYS A 248 41.72 61.52 -2.01
CA CYS A 248 41.99 62.49 -3.05
C CYS A 248 42.03 63.94 -2.48
N ASP A 249 41.07 64.28 -1.61
CA ASP A 249 41.00 65.58 -0.98
C ASP A 249 42.23 65.81 -0.02
N TRP A 250 42.59 64.76 0.73
CA TRP A 250 43.77 64.79 1.54
C TRP A 250 45.05 65.02 0.70
N HIS A 251 45.21 64.31 -0.39
CA HIS A 251 46.35 64.40 -1.28
C HIS A 251 46.39 65.76 -1.96
N SER A 252 45.29 66.34 -2.36
CA SER A 252 45.19 67.69 -2.91
C SER A 252 45.58 68.73 -1.90
N ARG A 253 45.21 68.58 -0.61
CA ARG A 253 45.57 69.52 0.44
C ARG A 253 47.06 69.45 0.82
N SER A 254 47.65 68.25 0.86
CA SER A 254 49.08 68.08 1.15
C SER A 254 49.95 68.66 0.04
N SER A 255 49.54 68.47 -1.23
CA SER A 255 50.29 69.12 -2.36
C SER A 255 50.20 70.64 -2.37
N ALA A 256 49.08 71.20 -1.86
CA ALA A 256 48.97 72.64 -1.70
C ALA A 256 49.83 73.21 -0.57
N PHE A 257 50.18 72.45 0.46
CA PHE A 257 51.04 72.83 1.54
C PHE A 257 52.53 72.81 1.16
N ASP A 258 53.00 71.87 0.33
CA ASP A 258 54.36 71.78 -0.18
C ASP A 258 54.73 72.90 -1.15
N GLY A 259 53.74 73.58 -1.77
CA GLY A 259 53.96 74.74 -2.66
C GLY A 259 54.16 76.10 -1.94
N LEU A 260 54.05 76.16 -0.61
CA LEU A 260 54.11 77.40 0.21
C LEU A 260 55.35 77.58 1.02
N LEU A 261 56.36 76.73 0.84
CA LEU A 261 57.66 76.94 1.51
C LEU A 261 58.51 77.91 0.66
N PRO A 262 58.88 79.08 1.18
CA PRO A 262 59.83 80.05 0.49
C PRO A 262 61.21 79.43 0.43
N GLN A 263 61.81 79.45 -0.79
CA GLN A 263 63.26 79.22 -0.96
C GLN A 263 64.00 80.31 -0.22
N GLN A 264 64.71 80.02 0.86
CA GLN A 264 65.76 80.85 1.40
C GLN A 264 67.07 80.48 0.72
N ASN A 265 67.69 81.51 0.09
CA ASN A 265 69.08 81.52 -0.34
C ASN A 265 70.04 81.31 0.81
#